data_bbabb3ec43232f60602db14b75cda6a2
#
_entry.id   bbabb3ec43232f60602db14b75cda6a2
#
_cell.length_a   1.000
_cell.length_b   1.000
_cell.length_c   1.000
_cell.angle_alpha   90.00
_cell.angle_beta   90.00
_cell.angle_gamma   90.00
#
_symmetry.space_group_name_H-M   'P 1'
#
loop_
_entity.id
_entity.type
_entity.pdbx_description
1 polymer ?
#
loop_
_entity_poly.entity_id
_entity_poly.type
_entity_poly.pdbx_seq_one_letter_code
_entity_poly.pdbx_strand_id
1 'polypeptide(L)'
;EISKMIQYAALRHAGLNVPQTVAAITAEDIIEAFSSFGGKPIITKHNRAGKGLGVALFRSKPALVEYVNSEDFDPSVDGITLVQRYIASPEQLITRVEFVGRKFVYAVRVDTSNGFELCPADVCALDASTCMADADQRFAFDIDGSFSKSALGQLLIPKMQDVMAREGLDVAAFEFITDEDGVPYVYDINTNTNYNSDAEQRAGISAMAVLASYLGSKLANIEVKAAA
;
A
#
# COMPACT_ATOMS: atom_id res chain seq x y z
N GLU A 1 3.40 10.96 -8.89
CA GLU A 1 3.42 10.28 -7.59
C GLU A 1 4.37 10.94 -6.60
N ILE A 2 4.02 10.89 -5.31
CA ILE A 2 4.81 11.43 -4.21
C ILE A 2 5.92 10.43 -3.87
N SER A 3 7.09 10.95 -3.49
CA SER A 3 8.21 10.14 -3.01
C SER A 3 7.79 9.26 -1.82
N LYS A 4 8.03 7.96 -1.89
CA LYS A 4 7.77 7.01 -0.79
C LYS A 4 8.63 7.33 0.45
N MET A 5 9.83 7.88 0.27
CA MET A 5 10.65 8.33 1.39
C MET A 5 9.98 9.47 2.17
N ILE A 6 9.31 10.39 1.48
CA ILE A 6 8.51 11.46 2.13
C ILE A 6 7.32 10.85 2.85
N GLN A 7 6.61 9.90 2.22
CA GLN A 7 5.51 9.18 2.86
C GLN A 7 5.98 8.50 4.17
N TYR A 8 7.15 7.84 4.15
CA TYR A 8 7.70 7.18 5.36
C TYR A 8 8.06 8.16 6.46
N ALA A 9 8.54 9.36 6.12
CA ALA A 9 8.78 10.40 7.11
C ALA A 9 7.47 10.85 7.78
N ALA A 10 6.41 11.10 7.00
CA ALA A 10 5.09 11.46 7.49
C ALA A 10 4.48 10.34 8.37
N LEU A 11 4.57 9.09 7.93
CA LEU A 11 4.08 7.92 8.69
C LEU A 11 4.80 7.78 10.04
N ARG A 12 6.13 7.86 10.06
CA ARG A 12 6.92 7.81 11.32
C ARG A 12 6.57 8.95 12.25
N HIS A 13 6.39 10.16 11.72
CA HIS A 13 6.01 11.33 12.52
C HIS A 13 4.66 11.14 13.21
N ALA A 14 3.73 10.42 12.60
CA ALA A 14 2.45 10.04 13.21
C ALA A 14 2.54 8.80 14.13
N GLY A 15 3.73 8.28 14.37
CA GLY A 15 3.95 7.10 15.23
C GLY A 15 3.46 5.78 14.61
N LEU A 16 3.44 5.70 13.27
CA LEU A 16 3.20 4.46 12.53
C LEU A 16 4.54 3.76 12.26
N ASN A 17 4.58 2.44 12.39
CA ASN A 17 5.74 1.68 11.99
C ASN A 17 5.81 1.63 10.45
N VAL A 18 7.02 1.80 9.92
CA VAL A 18 7.33 1.58 8.51
C VAL A 18 8.47 0.58 8.39
N PRO A 19 8.52 -0.24 7.34
CA PRO A 19 9.67 -1.14 7.17
C PRO A 19 10.97 -0.35 7.11
N GLN A 20 12.06 -0.91 7.67
CA GLN A 20 13.39 -0.32 7.53
C GLN A 20 13.69 -0.14 6.04
N THR A 21 14.10 1.05 5.63
CA THR A 21 14.30 1.41 4.24
C THR A 21 15.52 2.31 4.10
N VAL A 22 16.33 2.02 3.09
CA VAL A 22 17.51 2.81 2.67
C VAL A 22 17.24 3.30 1.25
N ALA A 23 17.49 4.59 0.98
CA ALA A 23 17.50 5.13 -0.37
C ALA A 23 18.88 4.93 -0.99
N ALA A 24 18.92 4.45 -2.21
CA ALA A 24 20.14 4.19 -2.98
C ALA A 24 20.02 4.81 -4.38
N ILE A 25 21.13 5.28 -4.91
CA ILE A 25 21.18 5.97 -6.22
C ILE A 25 21.96 5.15 -7.23
N THR A 26 23.02 4.47 -6.80
CA THR A 26 23.88 3.64 -7.67
C THR A 26 23.68 2.16 -7.38
N ALA A 27 24.13 1.30 -8.30
CA ALA A 27 24.15 -0.15 -8.08
C ALA A 27 24.98 -0.52 -6.85
N GLU A 28 26.09 0.17 -6.63
CA GLU A 28 26.96 -0.01 -5.47
C GLU A 28 26.23 0.32 -4.18
N ASP A 29 25.48 1.45 -4.14
CA ASP A 29 24.67 1.85 -2.98
C ASP A 29 23.60 0.78 -2.65
N ILE A 30 22.94 0.22 -3.68
CA ILE A 30 21.93 -0.82 -3.53
C ILE A 30 22.55 -2.08 -2.91
N ILE A 31 23.73 -2.49 -3.41
CA ILE A 31 24.47 -3.67 -2.92
C ILE A 31 24.98 -3.44 -1.48
N GLU A 32 25.47 -2.24 -1.18
CA GLU A 32 25.90 -1.88 0.18
C GLU A 32 24.73 -1.86 1.15
N ALA A 33 23.59 -1.27 0.75
CA ALA A 33 22.38 -1.22 1.54
C ALA A 33 21.92 -2.63 1.98
N PHE A 34 21.99 -3.64 1.09
CA PHE A 34 21.66 -5.04 1.45
C PHE A 34 22.45 -5.51 2.68
N SER A 35 23.72 -5.15 2.78
CA SER A 35 24.59 -5.57 3.88
C SER A 35 24.12 -5.00 5.22
N SER A 36 23.48 -3.83 5.22
CA SER A 36 22.95 -3.18 6.42
C SER A 36 21.74 -3.90 7.04
N PHE A 37 21.09 -4.80 6.28
CA PHE A 37 19.95 -5.60 6.76
C PHE A 37 20.35 -6.93 7.42
N GLY A 38 21.67 -7.17 7.60
CA GLY A 38 22.15 -8.35 8.31
C GLY A 38 21.80 -9.69 7.65
N GLY A 39 21.74 -9.72 6.33
CA GLY A 39 21.41 -10.93 5.55
C GLY A 39 19.91 -11.29 5.53
N LYS A 40 19.06 -10.46 6.08
CA LYS A 40 17.59 -10.64 5.98
C LYS A 40 17.12 -10.35 4.56
N PRO A 41 16.03 -11.00 4.11
CA PRO A 41 15.43 -10.69 2.82
C PRO A 41 15.04 -9.21 2.70
N ILE A 42 15.25 -8.66 1.51
CA ILE A 42 14.88 -7.29 1.18
C ILE A 42 14.04 -7.26 -0.10
N ILE A 43 13.32 -6.16 -0.29
CA ILE A 43 12.78 -5.80 -1.60
C ILE A 43 13.49 -4.55 -2.11
N THR A 44 13.65 -4.46 -3.42
CA THR A 44 13.85 -3.19 -4.08
C THR A 44 12.51 -2.62 -4.52
N LYS A 45 12.38 -1.33 -4.65
CA LYS A 45 11.25 -0.67 -5.28
C LYS A 45 11.58 0.75 -5.68
N HIS A 46 10.87 1.28 -6.65
CA HIS A 46 11.03 2.68 -7.05
C HIS A 46 10.54 3.63 -5.94
N ASN A 47 11.27 4.73 -5.71
CA ASN A 47 10.84 5.77 -4.81
C ASN A 47 9.57 6.48 -5.34
N ARG A 48 9.44 6.63 -6.65
CA ARG A 48 8.30 7.30 -7.32
C ARG A 48 7.70 6.42 -8.39
N ALA A 49 6.96 5.40 -7.98
CA ALA A 49 6.16 4.56 -8.86
C ALA A 49 4.99 3.93 -8.11
N GLY A 50 3.96 3.57 -8.83
CA GLY A 50 2.84 2.75 -8.39
C GLY A 50 2.82 1.39 -9.09
N LYS A 51 1.79 0.58 -8.83
CA LYS A 51 1.52 -0.68 -9.51
C LYS A 51 2.65 -1.71 -9.45
N GLY A 52 3.41 -1.72 -8.37
CA GLY A 52 4.50 -2.69 -8.19
C GLY A 52 5.74 -2.47 -9.05
N LEU A 53 5.85 -1.37 -9.78
CA LEU A 53 7.03 -1.10 -10.63
C LEU A 53 8.32 -1.06 -9.81
N GLY A 54 9.33 -1.80 -10.27
CA GLY A 54 10.63 -1.94 -9.64
C GLY A 54 10.61 -2.74 -8.34
N VAL A 55 9.51 -3.44 -8.02
CA VAL A 55 9.43 -4.30 -6.84
C VAL A 55 10.04 -5.67 -7.17
N ALA A 56 11.13 -6.03 -6.49
CA ALA A 56 11.75 -7.33 -6.60
C ALA A 56 12.23 -7.81 -5.22
N LEU A 57 12.08 -9.11 -4.94
CA LEU A 57 12.47 -9.74 -3.67
C LEU A 57 13.82 -10.41 -3.78
N PHE A 58 14.74 -10.07 -2.87
CA PHE A 58 16.08 -10.68 -2.79
C PHE A 58 16.30 -11.34 -1.44
N ARG A 59 16.64 -12.62 -1.49
CA ARG A 59 16.99 -13.43 -0.31
C ARG A 59 18.49 -13.63 -0.15
N SER A 60 19.29 -13.21 -1.14
CA SER A 60 20.74 -13.32 -1.14
C SER A 60 21.40 -12.15 -1.86
N LYS A 61 22.61 -11.78 -1.40
CA LYS A 61 23.40 -10.72 -2.03
C LYS A 61 23.79 -11.06 -3.48
N PRO A 62 24.21 -12.31 -3.83
CA PRO A 62 24.52 -12.63 -5.21
C PRO A 62 23.37 -12.39 -6.18
N ALA A 63 22.15 -12.78 -5.85
CA ALA A 63 20.97 -12.54 -6.69
C ALA A 63 20.69 -11.05 -6.88
N LEU A 64 20.88 -10.22 -5.84
CA LEU A 64 20.75 -8.77 -5.95
C LEU A 64 21.84 -8.18 -6.88
N VAL A 65 23.09 -8.63 -6.74
CA VAL A 65 24.21 -8.17 -7.59
C VAL A 65 23.97 -8.51 -9.05
N GLU A 66 23.47 -9.71 -9.33
CA GLU A 66 23.11 -10.14 -10.69
C GLU A 66 22.03 -9.23 -11.27
N TYR A 67 20.96 -9.00 -10.51
CA TYR A 67 19.84 -8.16 -10.94
C TYR A 67 20.23 -6.72 -11.22
N VAL A 68 20.93 -6.04 -10.30
CA VAL A 68 21.27 -4.61 -10.48
C VAL A 68 22.27 -4.36 -11.61
N ASN A 69 22.98 -5.41 -12.08
CA ASN A 69 23.90 -5.34 -13.21
C ASN A 69 23.32 -5.92 -14.50
N SER A 70 22.06 -6.38 -14.48
CA SER A 70 21.37 -6.92 -15.65
C SER A 70 20.61 -5.82 -16.42
N GLU A 71 20.15 -6.17 -17.62
CA GLU A 71 19.26 -5.32 -18.43
C GLU A 71 17.84 -5.24 -17.84
N ASP A 72 17.50 -6.14 -16.92
CA ASP A 72 16.17 -6.17 -16.25
C ASP A 72 16.06 -5.12 -15.13
N PHE A 73 17.19 -4.50 -14.74
CA PHE A 73 17.17 -3.45 -13.73
C PHE A 73 16.64 -2.14 -14.33
N ASP A 74 15.41 -1.79 -13.96
CA ASP A 74 14.76 -0.54 -14.35
C ASP A 74 14.87 0.47 -13.18
N PRO A 75 15.64 1.57 -13.33
CA PRO A 75 15.78 2.57 -12.28
C PRO A 75 14.50 3.44 -12.18
N SER A 76 14.22 3.91 -10.96
CA SER A 76 13.14 4.88 -10.72
C SER A 76 13.32 6.14 -11.56
N VAL A 77 12.21 6.79 -11.93
CA VAL A 77 12.21 8.05 -12.71
C VAL A 77 12.99 9.20 -12.06
N ASP A 78 13.20 9.14 -10.74
CA ASP A 78 13.99 10.11 -9.97
C ASP A 78 15.40 9.58 -9.63
N GLY A 79 15.78 8.44 -10.17
CA GLY A 79 17.06 7.80 -9.93
C GLY A 79 17.21 7.19 -8.54
N ILE A 80 16.14 7.14 -7.72
CA ILE A 80 16.21 6.64 -6.34
C ILE A 80 15.54 5.27 -6.27
N THR A 81 16.32 4.25 -5.97
CA THR A 81 15.83 2.91 -5.63
C THR A 81 15.76 2.77 -4.12
N LEU A 82 14.64 2.30 -3.62
CA LEU A 82 14.49 1.97 -2.20
C LEU A 82 14.86 0.52 -1.97
N VAL A 83 15.79 0.30 -1.05
CA VAL A 83 16.13 -1.02 -0.51
C VAL A 83 15.41 -1.15 0.82
N GLN A 84 14.46 -2.05 0.93
CA GLN A 84 13.56 -2.14 2.06
C GLN A 84 13.54 -3.55 2.65
N ARG A 85 13.54 -3.65 4.00
CA ARG A 85 13.35 -4.93 4.67
C ARG A 85 12.06 -5.59 4.20
N TYR A 86 12.15 -6.82 3.73
CA TYR A 86 10.97 -7.63 3.45
C TYR A 86 10.28 -8.02 4.76
N ILE A 87 8.98 -7.77 4.84
CA ILE A 87 8.12 -8.19 5.95
C ILE A 87 7.29 -9.37 5.45
N ALA A 88 7.49 -10.53 6.05
CA ALA A 88 6.66 -11.70 5.78
C ALA A 88 5.38 -11.62 6.61
N SER A 89 4.23 -11.77 5.95
CA SER A 89 2.96 -11.94 6.63
C SER A 89 2.67 -13.43 6.80
N PRO A 90 2.46 -13.94 8.02
CA PRO A 90 2.07 -15.32 8.24
C PRO A 90 0.75 -15.70 7.55
N GLU A 91 -0.16 -14.74 7.48
CA GLU A 91 -1.46 -14.92 6.84
C GLU A 91 -1.43 -14.75 5.31
N GLN A 92 -0.27 -14.34 4.75
CA GLN A 92 -0.12 -13.99 3.34
C GLN A 92 -1.15 -12.94 2.89
N LEU A 93 -1.36 -11.95 3.74
CA LEU A 93 -2.32 -10.86 3.52
C LEU A 93 -1.62 -9.51 3.64
N ILE A 94 -2.06 -8.57 2.83
CA ILE A 94 -1.90 -7.15 3.09
C ILE A 94 -3.28 -6.54 3.38
N THR A 95 -3.29 -5.43 4.08
CA THR A 95 -4.54 -4.70 4.34
C THR A 95 -4.44 -3.30 3.79
N ARG A 96 -5.44 -2.90 3.04
CA ARG A 96 -5.59 -1.55 2.49
C ARG A 96 -6.77 -0.86 3.17
N VAL A 97 -6.52 0.30 3.76
CA VAL A 97 -7.50 1.08 4.53
C VAL A 97 -7.88 2.32 3.75
N GLU A 98 -9.14 2.44 3.37
CA GLU A 98 -9.66 3.49 2.51
C GLU A 98 -10.28 4.64 3.30
N PHE A 99 -9.97 5.87 2.87
CA PHE A 99 -10.47 7.10 3.45
C PHE A 99 -11.01 8.07 2.39
N VAL A 100 -12.15 8.70 2.70
CA VAL A 100 -12.75 9.78 1.92
C VAL A 100 -13.14 10.92 2.86
N GLY A 101 -12.72 12.14 2.54
CA GLY A 101 -12.92 13.30 3.41
C GLY A 101 -12.27 13.12 4.78
N ARG A 102 -11.16 12.39 4.85
CA ARG A 102 -10.44 11.98 6.06
C ARG A 102 -11.24 11.07 6.99
N LYS A 103 -12.33 10.50 6.52
CA LYS A 103 -13.14 9.55 7.28
C LYS A 103 -12.86 8.16 6.76
N PHE A 104 -12.72 7.21 7.69
CA PHE A 104 -12.61 5.79 7.37
C PHE A 104 -13.85 5.34 6.58
N VAL A 105 -13.64 4.61 5.48
CA VAL A 105 -14.69 4.01 4.67
C VAL A 105 -14.75 2.51 4.93
N TYR A 106 -13.68 1.80 4.62
CA TYR A 106 -13.51 0.37 4.92
C TYR A 106 -12.03 -0.03 4.90
N ALA A 107 -11.75 -1.24 5.39
CA ALA A 107 -10.48 -1.93 5.16
C ALA A 107 -10.73 -3.13 4.26
N VAL A 108 -9.86 -3.36 3.27
CA VAL A 108 -9.90 -4.53 2.40
C VAL A 108 -8.64 -5.36 2.63
N ARG A 109 -8.82 -6.66 2.85
CA ARG A 109 -7.74 -7.65 2.90
C ARG A 109 -7.47 -8.13 1.48
N VAL A 110 -6.20 -8.19 1.13
CA VAL A 110 -5.73 -8.63 -0.19
C VAL A 110 -4.87 -9.86 0.01
N ASP A 111 -5.26 -10.97 -0.62
CA ASP A 111 -4.49 -12.21 -0.60
C ASP A 111 -3.25 -12.07 -1.47
N THR A 112 -2.08 -12.34 -0.89
CA THR A 112 -0.78 -12.29 -1.55
C THR A 112 -0.15 -13.68 -1.68
N SER A 113 -0.90 -14.77 -1.51
CA SER A 113 -0.40 -16.14 -1.60
C SER A 113 0.15 -16.48 -2.98
N ASN A 114 -0.37 -15.83 -4.02
CA ASN A 114 0.07 -16.01 -5.41
C ASN A 114 1.18 -15.05 -5.85
N GLY A 115 1.70 -14.23 -4.95
CA GLY A 115 2.78 -13.27 -5.18
C GLY A 115 2.50 -11.92 -4.52
N PHE A 116 3.57 -11.20 -4.16
CA PHE A 116 3.49 -9.90 -3.49
C PHE A 116 3.43 -8.70 -4.47
N GLU A 117 3.55 -8.96 -5.77
CA GLU A 117 3.56 -7.95 -6.84
C GLU A 117 2.15 -7.49 -7.25
N LEU A 118 1.11 -8.01 -6.59
CA LEU A 118 -0.27 -7.73 -6.96
C LEU A 118 -0.64 -6.27 -6.71
N CYS A 119 -0.76 -5.52 -7.80
CA CYS A 119 -1.54 -4.28 -7.79
C CYS A 119 -3.02 -4.64 -7.59
N PRO A 120 -3.72 -4.09 -6.59
CA PRO A 120 -5.14 -4.36 -6.38
C PRO A 120 -6.05 -4.11 -7.59
N ALA A 121 -5.59 -3.33 -8.57
CA ALA A 121 -6.34 -3.01 -9.78
C ALA A 121 -6.15 -4.02 -10.92
N ASP A 122 -5.05 -4.79 -10.92
CA ASP A 122 -4.68 -5.61 -12.09
C ASP A 122 -5.18 -7.07 -12.00
N VAL A 123 -5.62 -7.52 -10.83
CA VAL A 123 -6.16 -8.88 -10.64
C VAL A 123 -7.53 -9.07 -11.32
N CYS A 124 -8.23 -8.00 -11.64
CA CYS A 124 -9.47 -8.08 -12.43
C CYS A 124 -9.25 -8.44 -13.92
N ALA A 125 -8.00 -8.47 -14.41
CA ALA A 125 -7.68 -8.77 -15.81
C ALA A 125 -7.28 -10.24 -16.07
N LEU A 126 -7.10 -11.05 -15.02
CA LEU A 126 -6.82 -12.46 -15.16
C LEU A 126 -8.13 -13.24 -15.22
N ASP A 127 -8.52 -13.57 -16.46
CA ASP A 127 -9.56 -14.51 -16.91
C ASP A 127 -10.59 -15.00 -15.89
N ALA A 128 -11.82 -14.51 -16.06
CA ALA A 128 -13.04 -15.05 -15.44
C ALA A 128 -13.31 -16.55 -15.76
N SER A 129 -12.44 -17.23 -16.53
CA SER A 129 -12.61 -18.61 -16.97
C SER A 129 -11.97 -19.65 -16.02
N THR A 130 -11.23 -19.24 -14.98
CA THR A 130 -10.55 -20.19 -14.06
C THR A 130 -11.20 -20.28 -12.67
N CYS A 131 -12.35 -19.65 -12.47
CA CYS A 131 -13.12 -19.82 -11.23
C CYS A 131 -13.92 -21.12 -11.24
N MET A 132 -13.26 -22.25 -10.98
CA MET A 132 -13.96 -23.48 -10.58
C MET A 132 -14.13 -23.45 -9.06
N ALA A 133 -15.39 -23.59 -8.65
CA ALA A 133 -15.84 -23.47 -7.29
C ALA A 133 -15.29 -24.60 -6.40
N ASP A 134 -14.31 -24.29 -5.56
CA ASP A 134 -14.04 -25.05 -4.35
C ASP A 134 -14.44 -24.20 -3.13
N ALA A 135 -15.15 -24.80 -2.17
CA ALA A 135 -15.82 -24.16 -1.05
C ALA A 135 -14.89 -23.53 0.00
N ASP A 136 -13.58 -23.44 -0.29
CA ASP A 136 -12.52 -22.87 0.57
C ASP A 136 -11.74 -21.74 -0.14
N GLN A 137 -12.30 -21.18 -1.21
CA GLN A 137 -11.65 -20.17 -2.02
C GLN A 137 -11.69 -18.81 -1.31
N ARG A 138 -10.57 -18.37 -0.75
CA ARG A 138 -10.38 -16.98 -0.30
C ARG A 138 -10.56 -16.06 -1.51
N PHE A 139 -11.41 -15.08 -1.37
CA PHE A 139 -11.46 -14.01 -2.38
C PHE A 139 -10.14 -13.24 -2.36
N ALA A 140 -9.60 -12.92 -3.54
CA ALA A 140 -8.39 -12.11 -3.65
C ALA A 140 -8.53 -10.75 -2.92
N PHE A 141 -9.76 -10.25 -2.82
CA PHE A 141 -10.12 -9.03 -2.10
C PHE A 141 -11.33 -9.28 -1.21
N ASP A 142 -11.22 -9.00 0.08
CA ASP A 142 -12.31 -9.13 1.05
C ASP A 142 -12.39 -7.93 1.97
N ILE A 143 -13.58 -7.31 2.10
CA ILE A 143 -13.79 -6.17 2.97
C ILE A 143 -13.99 -6.64 4.40
N ASP A 144 -13.08 -6.23 5.31
CA ASP A 144 -13.18 -6.49 6.74
C ASP A 144 -14.12 -5.49 7.42
N GLY A 145 -15.40 -5.84 7.51
CA GLY A 145 -16.41 -5.01 8.17
C GLY A 145 -16.18 -4.82 9.68
N SER A 146 -15.30 -5.62 10.28
CA SER A 146 -14.95 -5.54 11.71
C SER A 146 -13.72 -4.70 12.01
N PHE A 147 -12.92 -4.36 11.00
CA PHE A 147 -11.62 -3.71 11.16
C PHE A 147 -11.66 -2.47 12.07
N SER A 148 -12.61 -1.56 11.86
CA SER A 148 -12.70 -0.33 12.67
C SER A 148 -12.98 -0.57 14.16
N LYS A 149 -13.51 -1.74 14.51
CA LYS A 149 -13.79 -2.15 15.89
C LYS A 149 -12.68 -3.00 16.50
N SER A 150 -11.77 -3.51 15.68
CA SER A 150 -10.62 -4.29 16.14
C SER A 150 -9.62 -3.40 16.88
N ALA A 151 -8.79 -4.00 17.76
CA ALA A 151 -7.71 -3.29 18.44
C ALA A 151 -6.73 -2.64 17.44
N LEU A 152 -6.45 -3.33 16.33
CA LEU A 152 -5.59 -2.84 15.27
C LEU A 152 -6.19 -1.63 14.54
N GLY A 153 -7.46 -1.70 14.19
CA GLY A 153 -8.17 -0.58 13.56
C GLY A 153 -8.25 0.64 14.47
N GLN A 154 -8.54 0.45 15.76
CA GLN A 154 -8.57 1.52 16.74
C GLN A 154 -7.19 2.17 16.96
N LEU A 155 -6.12 1.41 16.80
CA LEU A 155 -4.74 1.93 16.85
C LEU A 155 -4.35 2.71 15.59
N LEU A 156 -4.66 2.15 14.40
CA LEU A 156 -4.13 2.64 13.12
C LEU A 156 -4.97 3.78 12.53
N ILE A 157 -6.30 3.67 12.55
CA ILE A 157 -7.19 4.65 11.89
C ILE A 157 -6.94 6.09 12.38
N PRO A 158 -6.86 6.39 13.70
CA PRO A 158 -6.61 7.75 14.14
C PRO A 158 -5.25 8.31 13.70
N LYS A 159 -4.22 7.47 13.65
CA LYS A 159 -2.88 7.87 13.20
C LYS A 159 -2.85 8.15 11.68
N MET A 160 -3.54 7.32 10.89
CA MET A 160 -3.68 7.53 9.45
C MET A 160 -4.45 8.82 9.17
N GLN A 161 -5.51 9.10 9.93
CA GLN A 161 -6.24 10.37 9.85
C GLN A 161 -5.38 11.57 10.23
N ASP A 162 -4.49 11.45 11.22
CA ASP A 162 -3.53 12.50 11.60
C ASP A 162 -2.54 12.78 10.44
N VAL A 163 -2.01 11.74 9.77
CA VAL A 163 -1.21 11.90 8.55
C VAL A 163 -2.00 12.67 7.50
N MET A 164 -3.23 12.25 7.21
CA MET A 164 -4.06 12.92 6.20
C MET A 164 -4.31 14.39 6.55
N ALA A 165 -4.52 14.70 7.83
CA ALA A 165 -4.77 16.07 8.27
C ALA A 165 -3.52 16.96 8.11
N ARG A 166 -2.35 16.45 8.46
CA ARG A 166 -1.08 17.18 8.38
C ARG A 166 -0.63 17.39 6.94
N GLU A 167 -0.78 16.35 6.10
CA GLU A 167 -0.34 16.39 4.71
C GLU A 167 -1.40 16.99 3.75
N GLY A 168 -2.54 17.42 4.27
CA GLY A 168 -3.60 18.03 3.46
C GLY A 168 -4.33 17.04 2.54
N LEU A 169 -4.30 15.74 2.85
CA LEU A 169 -4.92 14.69 2.04
C LEU A 169 -6.40 14.56 2.43
N ASP A 170 -7.30 14.69 1.47
CA ASP A 170 -8.73 14.48 1.70
C ASP A 170 -9.19 13.06 1.30
N VAL A 171 -8.51 12.45 0.34
CA VAL A 171 -8.79 11.07 -0.12
C VAL A 171 -7.47 10.31 -0.17
N ALA A 172 -7.38 9.17 0.48
CA ALA A 172 -6.21 8.30 0.43
C ALA A 172 -6.54 6.87 0.87
N ALA A 173 -5.70 5.94 0.43
CA ALA A 173 -5.63 4.60 0.99
C ALA A 173 -4.25 4.36 1.60
N PHE A 174 -4.21 3.67 2.74
CA PHE A 174 -2.98 3.24 3.39
C PHE A 174 -2.85 1.73 3.28
N GLU A 175 -1.67 1.26 2.87
CA GLU A 175 -1.39 -0.17 2.82
C GLU A 175 -0.44 -0.58 3.94
N PHE A 176 -0.79 -1.64 4.65
CA PHE A 176 0.06 -2.21 5.68
C PHE A 176 0.11 -3.73 5.62
N ILE A 177 1.19 -4.26 6.17
CA ILE A 177 1.43 -5.69 6.36
C ILE A 177 1.73 -5.94 7.83
N THR A 178 1.23 -7.06 8.38
CA THR A 178 1.48 -7.47 9.76
C THR A 178 2.49 -8.61 9.76
N ASP A 179 3.55 -8.49 10.56
CA ASP A 179 4.57 -9.52 10.69
C ASP A 179 4.17 -10.66 11.65
N GLU A 180 5.08 -11.62 11.88
CA GLU A 180 4.87 -12.78 12.76
C GLU A 180 4.65 -12.42 14.24
N ASP A 181 5.11 -11.25 14.67
CA ASP A 181 4.93 -10.72 16.02
C ASP A 181 3.63 -9.90 16.16
N GLY A 182 2.82 -9.83 15.10
CA GLY A 182 1.59 -9.04 15.07
C GLY A 182 1.83 -7.53 14.89
N VAL A 183 3.05 -7.11 14.52
CA VAL A 183 3.40 -5.70 14.35
C VAL A 183 2.99 -5.23 12.95
N PRO A 184 2.11 -4.20 12.84
CA PRO A 184 1.74 -3.64 11.55
C PRO A 184 2.81 -2.67 11.05
N TYR A 185 3.18 -2.80 9.77
CA TYR A 185 4.08 -1.90 9.05
C TYR A 185 3.34 -1.26 7.88
N VAL A 186 3.16 0.05 7.93
CA VAL A 186 2.56 0.82 6.83
C VAL A 186 3.65 1.12 5.80
N TYR A 187 3.42 0.77 4.54
CA TYR A 187 4.46 0.84 3.52
C TYR A 187 4.07 1.63 2.27
N ASP A 188 2.82 2.04 2.15
CA ASP A 188 2.36 2.88 1.02
C ASP A 188 1.17 3.75 1.40
N ILE A 189 1.09 4.94 0.78
CA ILE A 189 -0.04 5.85 0.81
C ILE A 189 -0.43 6.14 -0.64
N ASN A 190 -1.62 5.70 -1.03
CA ASN A 190 -2.18 5.90 -2.36
C ASN A 190 -3.17 7.07 -2.32
N THR A 191 -2.89 8.14 -3.06
CA THR A 191 -3.78 9.30 -3.20
C THR A 191 -4.70 9.21 -4.43
N ASN A 192 -4.47 8.21 -5.28
CA ASN A 192 -5.34 7.84 -6.40
C ASN A 192 -5.82 6.40 -6.17
N THR A 193 -6.94 6.28 -5.49
CA THR A 193 -7.46 4.98 -5.03
C THR A 193 -8.31 4.32 -6.11
N ASN A 194 -8.11 3.02 -6.29
CA ASN A 194 -8.97 2.18 -7.11
C ASN A 194 -9.75 1.24 -6.18
N TYR A 195 -11.06 1.33 -6.22
CA TYR A 195 -11.95 0.51 -5.40
C TYR A 195 -12.28 -0.79 -6.13
N ASN A 196 -12.28 -1.91 -5.40
CA ASN A 196 -12.66 -3.21 -5.98
C ASN A 196 -14.18 -3.36 -5.96
N SER A 197 -14.82 -3.24 -7.14
CA SER A 197 -16.27 -3.27 -7.30
C SER A 197 -16.92 -4.56 -6.79
N ASP A 198 -16.25 -5.70 -6.97
CA ASP A 198 -16.80 -7.00 -6.58
C ASP A 198 -16.79 -7.17 -5.06
N ALA A 199 -15.70 -6.75 -4.40
CA ALA A 199 -15.63 -6.75 -2.94
C ALA A 199 -16.65 -5.76 -2.34
N GLU A 200 -16.79 -4.57 -2.94
CA GLU A 200 -17.78 -3.57 -2.52
C GLU A 200 -19.22 -4.10 -2.68
N GLN A 201 -19.52 -4.75 -3.80
CA GLN A 201 -20.84 -5.34 -4.04
C GLN A 201 -21.18 -6.41 -3.00
N ARG A 202 -20.24 -7.31 -2.68
CA ARG A 202 -20.44 -8.33 -1.64
C ARG A 202 -20.67 -7.73 -0.26
N ALA A 203 -19.97 -6.64 0.06
CA ALA A 203 -20.08 -5.95 1.35
C ALA A 203 -21.28 -4.97 1.42
N GLY A 204 -21.95 -4.69 0.30
CA GLY A 204 -23.02 -3.70 0.24
C GLY A 204 -22.56 -2.26 0.49
N ILE A 205 -21.31 -1.94 0.13
CA ILE A 205 -20.66 -0.62 0.32
C ILE A 205 -20.24 -0.12 -1.05
N SER A 206 -20.20 1.22 -1.23
CA SER A 206 -19.61 1.86 -2.41
C SER A 206 -18.79 3.07 -2.00
N ALA A 207 -17.47 2.95 -2.03
CA ALA A 207 -16.57 4.06 -1.77
C ALA A 207 -16.67 5.13 -2.87
N MET A 208 -17.01 4.74 -4.11
CA MET A 208 -17.28 5.70 -5.18
C MET A 208 -18.50 6.57 -4.87
N ALA A 209 -19.57 6.00 -4.31
CA ALA A 209 -20.74 6.78 -3.87
C ALA A 209 -20.40 7.71 -2.69
N VAL A 210 -19.57 7.25 -1.76
CA VAL A 210 -19.06 8.08 -0.65
C VAL A 210 -18.22 9.24 -1.20
N LEU A 211 -17.34 8.97 -2.17
CA LEU A 211 -16.52 9.99 -2.83
C LEU A 211 -17.37 11.02 -3.57
N ALA A 212 -18.35 10.57 -4.34
CA ALA A 212 -19.27 11.45 -5.05
C ALA A 212 -20.03 12.37 -4.09
N SER A 213 -20.54 11.83 -2.98
CA SER A 213 -21.22 12.62 -1.94
C SER A 213 -20.28 13.62 -1.28
N TYR A 214 -19.03 13.24 -1.01
CA TYR A 214 -18.02 14.12 -0.46
C TYR A 214 -17.72 15.29 -1.41
N LEU A 215 -17.48 15.02 -2.70
CA LEU A 215 -17.20 16.04 -3.70
C LEU A 215 -18.39 16.98 -3.90
N GLY A 216 -19.62 16.45 -3.92
CA GLY A 216 -20.85 17.26 -3.97
C GLY A 216 -20.97 18.23 -2.79
N SER A 217 -20.64 17.78 -1.58
CA SER A 217 -20.63 18.64 -0.39
C SER A 217 -19.57 19.75 -0.45
N LYS A 218 -18.41 19.46 -1.03
CA LYS A 218 -17.35 20.47 -1.25
C LYS A 218 -17.78 21.51 -2.26
N LEU A 219 -18.41 21.08 -3.36
CA LEU A 219 -18.91 21.99 -4.41
C LEU A 219 -19.96 22.96 -3.86
N ALA A 220 -20.97 22.44 -3.14
CA ALA A 220 -21.98 23.26 -2.51
C ALA A 220 -21.40 24.33 -1.55
N ASN A 221 -20.35 23.98 -0.80
CA ASN A 221 -19.66 24.92 0.09
C ASN A 221 -18.88 26.03 -0.66
N ILE A 222 -18.39 25.74 -1.87
CA ILE A 222 -17.73 26.75 -2.73
C ILE A 222 -18.74 27.72 -3.28
N GLU A 223 -19.88 27.22 -3.76
CA GLU A 223 -20.96 28.05 -4.31
C GLU A 223 -21.52 29.02 -3.26
N VAL A 224 -21.72 28.56 -2.03
CA VAL A 224 -22.17 29.42 -0.92
C VAL A 224 -21.16 30.53 -0.61
N LYS A 225 -19.84 30.21 -0.62
CA LYS A 225 -18.80 31.21 -0.38
C LYS A 225 -18.63 32.21 -1.50
N ALA A 226 -18.94 31.84 -2.75
CA ALA A 226 -18.89 32.73 -3.89
C ALA A 226 -20.10 33.67 -3.97
N ALA A 227 -21.20 33.35 -3.29
CA ALA A 227 -22.44 34.11 -3.25
C ALA A 227 -22.54 35.07 -2.03
N ALA A 228 -21.59 34.99 -1.09
CA ALA A 228 -21.50 35.83 0.12
C ALA A 228 -20.41 36.90 -0.02
#